data_db0868c5d508430e9b8993f81845ba9c
#
_entry.id   db0868c5d508430e9b8993f81845ba9c
#
_cell.length_a   1.000
_cell.length_b   1.000
_cell.length_c   1.000
_cell.angle_alpha   90.00
_cell.angle_beta   90.00
_cell.angle_gamma   90.00
#
_symmetry.space_group_name_H-M   'P 1'
#
loop_
_entity.id
_entity.type
_entity.pdbx_description
1 polymer ?
#
loop_
_entity_poly.entity_id
_entity_poly.type
_entity_poly.pdbx_seq_one_letter_code
_entity_poly.pdbx_strand_id
1 'polypeptide(L)'
;MDVIDTTIERDACLDSGSQRLINRMRAGDVLGEMGLLRSAPRSATVVACEPVELLPINWKMIKRLQWLYPPTARKFMYNLLTILCGRVERLTTCLSDVKVLDDATGLSNRESFTSQMNKEIQRARRYQTHLSLCLMKIEFDTADTRLDLWQKETIMQSVSETLTRNVRSCDLLGRCDPQIFGVLFPQTAIEKARMICNRLRFLVQNRHDAKDGIQLKIAFGLSEFSPEQQETAPALLERAAGLLEQTTQSSWLKEK
;
A
#
# COMPACT_ATOMS: atom_id res chain seq x y z
N MET A 1 -22.42 22.96 -15.30
CA MET A 1 -22.70 23.32 -13.91
C MET A 1 -21.49 22.77 -13.10
N ASP A 2 -20.66 23.34 -12.84
CA ASP A 2 -19.75 24.34 -12.35
C ASP A 2 -18.80 23.73 -11.32
N VAL A 3 -17.58 23.57 -11.76
CA VAL A 3 -16.49 22.94 -11.00
C VAL A 3 -15.78 24.01 -10.19
N ILE A 4 -15.69 23.84 -8.88
CA ILE A 4 -14.87 24.69 -8.02
C ILE A 4 -13.52 23.98 -7.85
N ASP A 5 -12.44 24.59 -8.32
CA ASP A 5 -11.09 24.11 -8.05
C ASP A 5 -10.67 24.58 -6.65
N THR A 6 -10.26 23.62 -5.84
CA THR A 6 -9.72 23.91 -4.51
C THR A 6 -8.23 23.90 -4.57
N THR A 7 -7.61 25.08 -4.48
CA THR A 7 -6.17 25.22 -4.44
C THR A 7 -5.74 25.47 -3.00
N ILE A 8 -4.79 24.72 -2.47
CA ILE A 8 -4.22 24.97 -1.14
C ILE A 8 -2.88 25.69 -1.27
N GLU A 9 -2.75 26.82 -0.59
CA GLU A 9 -1.46 27.28 -0.12
C GLU A 9 -1.12 26.55 1.18
N ARG A 10 -0.07 25.76 1.18
CA ARG A 10 0.53 25.27 2.41
C ARG A 10 1.58 26.29 2.85
N ASP A 11 1.25 27.06 3.85
CA ASP A 11 2.24 27.68 4.73
C ASP A 11 2.89 26.56 5.55
N ALA A 12 4.01 26.06 5.11
CA ALA A 12 5.11 25.53 5.94
C ALA A 12 6.22 25.03 5.03
N CYS A 13 7.28 25.79 4.94
CA CYS A 13 8.65 25.36 4.59
C CYS A 13 8.79 24.44 3.37
N LEU A 14 8.53 24.99 2.18
CA LEU A 14 9.26 24.60 0.96
C LEU A 14 9.16 25.75 -0.02
N ASP A 15 10.29 26.21 -0.47
CA ASP A 15 10.48 27.29 -1.41
C ASP A 15 9.59 27.23 -2.64
N SER A 16 9.17 28.44 -3.04
CA SER A 16 8.59 28.78 -4.35
C SER A 16 7.25 28.13 -4.73
N GLY A 17 6.16 28.79 -4.34
CA GLY A 17 5.06 29.19 -5.25
C GLY A 17 4.31 28.15 -6.08
N SER A 18 4.32 26.87 -5.76
CA SER A 18 3.51 25.91 -6.51
C SER A 18 2.21 25.61 -5.77
N GLN A 19 1.14 26.23 -6.24
CA GLN A 19 -0.23 25.90 -5.85
C GLN A 19 -0.51 24.44 -6.26
N ARG A 20 -0.90 23.60 -5.32
CA ARG A 20 -1.26 22.21 -5.59
C ARG A 20 -2.77 22.06 -5.57
N LEU A 21 -3.34 21.65 -6.70
CA LEU A 21 -4.74 21.26 -6.77
C LEU A 21 -5.00 20.04 -5.86
N ILE A 22 -5.96 20.17 -4.93
CA ILE A 22 -6.35 19.07 -4.02
C ILE A 22 -7.54 18.34 -4.57
N ASN A 23 -8.59 19.07 -4.99
CA ASN A 23 -9.82 18.46 -5.45
C ASN A 23 -10.57 19.41 -6.37
N ARG A 24 -11.37 18.84 -7.27
CA ARG A 24 -12.40 19.54 -8.04
C ARG A 24 -13.78 19.21 -7.51
N MET A 25 -14.61 20.24 -7.31
CA MET A 25 -15.96 20.10 -6.79
C MET A 25 -16.98 20.32 -7.89
N ARG A 26 -18.11 19.65 -7.76
CA ARG A 26 -19.19 19.67 -8.74
C ARG A 26 -20.49 20.18 -8.11
N ALA A 27 -21.49 20.43 -8.92
CA ALA A 27 -22.82 20.78 -8.44
C ALA A 27 -23.37 19.73 -7.45
N GLY A 28 -23.86 20.20 -6.31
CA GLY A 28 -24.31 19.35 -5.21
C GLY A 28 -23.27 19.02 -4.16
N ASP A 29 -21.98 19.34 -4.39
CA ASP A 29 -20.94 19.15 -3.38
C ASP A 29 -21.05 20.20 -2.27
N VAL A 30 -20.58 19.81 -1.07
CA VAL A 30 -20.55 20.66 0.13
C VAL A 30 -19.10 21.09 0.41
N LEU A 31 -18.90 22.37 0.70
CA LEU A 31 -17.59 22.93 1.04
C LEU A 31 -17.64 23.77 2.32
N GLY A 32 -16.50 23.77 3.06
CA GLY A 32 -16.36 24.55 4.29
C GLY A 32 -17.07 23.98 5.51
N GLU A 33 -17.52 22.73 5.46
CA GLU A 33 -18.20 22.00 6.55
C GLU A 33 -17.33 21.88 7.81
N MET A 34 -16.01 21.73 7.64
CA MET A 34 -15.08 21.66 8.77
C MET A 34 -15.06 22.95 9.59
N GLY A 35 -15.07 24.10 8.91
CA GLY A 35 -15.14 25.40 9.57
C GLY A 35 -16.48 25.63 10.26
N LEU A 36 -17.56 25.05 9.75
CA LEU A 36 -18.88 25.11 10.38
C LEU A 36 -18.91 24.32 11.70
N LEU A 37 -18.33 23.12 11.72
CA LEU A 37 -18.38 22.21 12.87
C LEU A 37 -17.36 22.56 13.96
N ARG A 38 -16.17 23.02 13.60
CA ARG A 38 -15.04 23.22 14.53
C ARG A 38 -14.77 24.68 14.87
N SER A 39 -15.46 25.64 14.26
CA SER A 39 -15.16 27.08 14.40
C SER A 39 -13.68 27.41 14.16
N ALA A 40 -13.04 26.69 13.25
CA ALA A 40 -11.63 26.82 12.92
C ALA A 40 -11.45 27.65 11.62
N PRO A 41 -10.26 28.21 11.38
CA PRO A 41 -9.92 28.83 10.09
C PRO A 41 -10.14 27.87 8.92
N ARG A 42 -10.30 28.43 7.73
CA ARG A 42 -10.45 27.62 6.51
C ARG A 42 -9.17 26.83 6.25
N SER A 43 -9.31 25.55 5.95
CA SER A 43 -8.18 24.65 5.69
C SER A 43 -7.64 24.74 4.27
N ALA A 44 -8.39 25.40 3.37
CA ALA A 44 -8.07 25.48 1.96
C ALA A 44 -8.66 26.75 1.32
N THR A 45 -8.04 27.24 0.27
CA THR A 45 -8.58 28.25 -0.62
C THR A 45 -9.43 27.59 -1.69
N VAL A 46 -10.61 28.14 -1.95
CA VAL A 46 -11.52 27.66 -2.99
C VAL A 46 -11.61 28.72 -4.08
N VAL A 47 -11.35 28.33 -5.32
CA VAL A 47 -11.38 29.21 -6.49
C VAL A 47 -12.45 28.70 -7.46
N ALA A 48 -13.35 29.57 -7.86
CA ALA A 48 -14.36 29.26 -8.87
C ALA A 48 -13.70 29.39 -10.27
N CYS A 49 -13.76 28.32 -11.07
CA CYS A 49 -13.26 28.31 -12.45
C CYS A 49 -14.23 28.94 -13.45
N GLU A 50 -15.51 29.04 -13.08
CA GLU A 50 -16.61 29.59 -13.87
C GLU A 50 -17.67 30.18 -12.91
N PRO A 51 -18.64 30.96 -13.39
CA PRO A 51 -19.70 31.51 -12.53
C PRO A 51 -20.46 30.40 -11.83
N VAL A 52 -20.55 30.48 -10.50
CA VAL A 52 -21.20 29.48 -9.65
C VAL A 52 -22.25 30.09 -8.74
N GLU A 53 -23.32 29.35 -8.45
CA GLU A 53 -24.30 29.67 -7.43
C GLU A 53 -24.03 28.86 -6.18
N LEU A 54 -23.93 29.53 -5.03
CA LEU A 54 -23.67 28.91 -3.73
C LEU A 54 -24.82 29.15 -2.78
N LEU A 55 -25.26 28.09 -2.08
CA LEU A 55 -26.19 28.19 -0.97
C LEU A 55 -25.40 28.28 0.34
N PRO A 56 -25.32 29.49 0.96
CA PRO A 56 -24.61 29.63 2.23
C PRO A 56 -25.44 29.04 3.37
N ILE A 57 -24.87 28.08 4.10
CA ILE A 57 -25.50 27.46 5.27
C ILE A 57 -24.68 27.86 6.51
N ASN A 58 -25.32 28.53 7.44
CA ASN A 58 -24.74 28.91 8.71
C ASN A 58 -25.32 28.13 9.90
N TRP A 59 -24.65 28.16 11.04
CA TRP A 59 -25.08 27.43 12.23
C TRP A 59 -26.46 27.88 12.75
N LYS A 60 -26.82 29.15 12.58
CA LYS A 60 -28.12 29.65 12.98
C LYS A 60 -29.26 29.04 12.14
N MET A 61 -29.04 28.86 10.84
CA MET A 61 -29.97 28.16 9.96
C MET A 61 -30.16 26.70 10.36
N ILE A 62 -29.10 26.00 10.69
CA ILE A 62 -29.17 24.60 11.15
C ILE A 62 -29.96 24.49 12.44
N LYS A 63 -29.69 25.34 13.43
CA LYS A 63 -30.47 25.37 14.68
C LYS A 63 -31.95 25.65 14.43
N ARG A 64 -32.26 26.62 13.56
CA ARG A 64 -33.67 26.93 13.19
C ARG A 64 -34.33 25.75 12.47
N LEU A 65 -33.61 25.07 11.59
CA LEU A 65 -34.11 23.88 10.92
C LEU A 65 -34.36 22.72 11.90
N GLN A 66 -33.51 22.54 12.90
CA GLN A 66 -33.71 21.54 13.97
C GLN A 66 -34.96 21.80 14.78
N TRP A 67 -35.26 23.07 15.03
CA TRP A 67 -36.44 23.44 15.82
C TRP A 67 -37.74 23.36 15.02
N LEU A 68 -37.74 23.85 13.75
CA LEU A 68 -38.94 23.92 12.93
C LEU A 68 -39.25 22.61 12.19
N TYR A 69 -38.22 21.92 11.73
CA TYR A 69 -38.33 20.71 10.88
C TYR A 69 -37.34 19.63 11.32
N PRO A 70 -37.54 19.00 12.49
CA PRO A 70 -36.60 18.02 13.05
C PRO A 70 -36.28 16.85 12.10
N PRO A 71 -37.21 16.27 11.34
CA PRO A 71 -36.90 15.17 10.41
C PRO A 71 -35.98 15.60 9.28
N THR A 72 -36.17 16.81 8.75
CA THR A 72 -35.35 17.38 7.68
C THR A 72 -33.94 17.70 8.19
N ALA A 73 -33.83 18.27 9.38
CA ALA A 73 -32.55 18.53 10.02
C ALA A 73 -31.74 17.23 10.26
N ARG A 74 -32.40 16.17 10.71
CA ARG A 74 -31.79 14.85 10.90
C ARG A 74 -31.29 14.28 9.58
N LYS A 75 -32.09 14.34 8.51
CA LYS A 75 -31.67 13.87 7.18
C LYS A 75 -30.50 14.70 6.64
N PHE A 76 -30.51 16.00 6.82
CA PHE A 76 -29.40 16.88 6.45
C PHE A 76 -28.09 16.50 7.19
N MET A 77 -28.16 16.32 8.50
CA MET A 77 -27.01 15.93 9.30
C MET A 77 -26.49 14.54 8.92
N TYR A 78 -27.37 13.58 8.65
CA TYR A 78 -26.98 12.26 8.18
C TYR A 78 -26.23 12.33 6.85
N ASN A 79 -26.75 13.08 5.88
CA ASN A 79 -26.10 13.26 4.59
C ASN A 79 -24.72 13.95 4.74
N LEU A 80 -24.61 14.94 5.61
CA LEU A 80 -23.35 15.62 5.90
C LEU A 80 -22.33 14.65 6.50
N LEU A 81 -22.72 13.81 7.44
CA LEU A 81 -21.88 12.78 8.02
C LEU A 81 -21.42 11.77 6.98
N THR A 82 -22.31 11.32 6.10
CA THR A 82 -21.96 10.40 5.00
C THR A 82 -20.91 11.01 4.06
N ILE A 83 -21.04 12.29 3.73
CA ILE A 83 -20.05 13.02 2.92
C ILE A 83 -18.69 13.07 3.64
N LEU A 84 -18.69 13.39 4.94
CA LEU A 84 -17.47 13.45 5.75
C LEU A 84 -16.79 12.08 5.87
N CYS A 85 -17.56 11.01 6.13
CA CYS A 85 -17.01 9.64 6.15
C CYS A 85 -16.34 9.28 4.82
N GLY A 86 -17.00 9.51 3.69
CA GLY A 86 -16.41 9.25 2.38
C GLY A 86 -15.18 10.13 2.06
N ARG A 87 -15.04 11.30 2.68
CA ARG A 87 -13.81 12.10 2.57
C ARG A 87 -12.70 11.54 3.44
N VAL A 88 -13.00 11.09 4.65
CA VAL A 88 -12.03 10.44 5.53
C VAL A 88 -11.51 9.15 4.88
N GLU A 89 -12.38 8.31 4.34
CA GLU A 89 -11.99 7.10 3.61
C GLU A 89 -11.04 7.42 2.45
N ARG A 90 -11.38 8.41 1.61
CA ARG A 90 -10.51 8.85 0.51
C ARG A 90 -9.16 9.36 1.00
N LEU A 91 -9.13 10.16 2.07
CA LEU A 91 -7.88 10.66 2.66
C LEU A 91 -7.05 9.51 3.24
N THR A 92 -7.67 8.53 3.88
CA THR A 92 -6.99 7.35 4.41
C THR A 92 -6.39 6.51 3.27
N THR A 93 -7.13 6.32 2.18
CA THR A 93 -6.62 5.64 0.97
C THR A 93 -5.45 6.41 0.36
N CYS A 94 -5.58 7.72 0.16
CA CYS A 94 -4.48 8.55 -0.35
C CYS A 94 -3.25 8.57 0.57
N LEU A 95 -3.42 8.50 1.89
CA LEU A 95 -2.30 8.39 2.85
C LEU A 95 -1.65 7.01 2.80
N SER A 96 -2.41 5.96 2.53
CA SER A 96 -1.86 4.62 2.28
C SER A 96 -1.03 4.60 1.00
N ASP A 97 -1.48 5.29 -0.07
CA ASP A 97 -0.75 5.44 -1.33
C ASP A 97 0.58 6.25 -1.16
N VAL A 98 0.69 7.08 -0.11
CA VAL A 98 1.92 7.84 0.21
C VAL A 98 2.90 7.04 1.08
N LYS A 99 2.43 6.00 1.80
CA LYS A 99 3.34 5.12 2.54
C LYS A 99 4.14 4.27 1.56
N VAL A 100 5.42 4.58 1.47
CA VAL A 100 6.38 3.84 0.64
C VAL A 100 6.84 2.55 1.33
N LEU A 101 6.79 2.54 2.66
CA LEU A 101 7.30 1.47 3.50
C LEU A 101 6.17 0.78 4.28
N ASP A 102 6.34 -0.50 4.54
CA ASP A 102 5.53 -1.29 5.47
C ASP A 102 5.93 -0.95 6.91
N ASP A 103 4.96 -0.60 7.75
CA ASP A 103 5.19 -0.11 9.11
C ASP A 103 5.87 -1.14 10.03
N ALA A 104 5.59 -2.42 9.82
CA ALA A 104 6.10 -3.47 10.69
C ALA A 104 7.53 -3.90 10.32
N THR A 105 7.85 -3.93 9.03
CA THR A 105 9.12 -4.47 8.54
C THR A 105 10.09 -3.40 8.03
N GLY A 106 9.62 -2.18 7.78
CA GLY A 106 10.41 -1.11 7.16
C GLY A 106 10.80 -1.35 5.70
N LEU A 107 10.32 -2.43 5.09
CA LEU A 107 10.53 -2.73 3.68
C LEU A 107 9.57 -1.94 2.78
N SER A 108 9.85 -1.90 1.48
CA SER A 108 8.88 -1.36 0.52
C SER A 108 7.54 -2.10 0.67
N ASN A 109 6.43 -1.35 0.74
CA ASN A 109 5.12 -1.94 0.68
C ASN A 109 4.82 -2.47 -0.73
N ARG A 110 3.69 -3.18 -0.91
CA ARG A 110 3.30 -3.79 -2.20
C ARG A 110 3.30 -2.79 -3.36
N GLU A 111 2.75 -1.60 -3.15
CA GLU A 111 2.63 -0.57 -4.19
C GLU A 111 3.97 0.00 -4.60
N SER A 112 4.79 0.36 -3.61
CA SER A 112 6.15 0.85 -3.83
C SER A 112 7.02 -0.21 -4.50
N PHE A 113 6.95 -1.47 -4.04
CA PHE A 113 7.67 -2.59 -4.63
C PHE A 113 7.27 -2.79 -6.10
N THR A 114 5.95 -2.78 -6.40
CA THR A 114 5.43 -2.90 -7.77
C THR A 114 5.87 -1.74 -8.66
N SER A 115 5.88 -0.51 -8.11
CA SER A 115 6.35 0.68 -8.83
C SER A 115 7.85 0.57 -9.18
N GLN A 116 8.67 0.14 -8.23
CA GLN A 116 10.11 -0.06 -8.45
C GLN A 116 10.36 -1.23 -9.44
N MET A 117 9.61 -2.31 -9.33
CA MET A 117 9.66 -3.44 -10.26
C MET A 117 9.35 -3.01 -11.70
N ASN A 118 8.35 -2.14 -11.92
CA ASN A 118 8.06 -1.60 -13.25
C ASN A 118 9.26 -0.85 -13.85
N LYS A 119 10.00 -0.09 -13.04
CA LYS A 119 11.21 0.61 -13.49
C LYS A 119 12.31 -0.38 -13.88
N GLU A 120 12.51 -1.43 -13.11
CA GLU A 120 13.51 -2.46 -13.41
C GLU A 120 13.13 -3.31 -14.62
N ILE A 121 11.85 -3.60 -14.83
CA ILE A 121 11.35 -4.25 -16.08
C ILE A 121 11.65 -3.39 -17.29
N GLN A 122 11.39 -2.08 -17.24
CA GLN A 122 11.72 -1.17 -18.35
C GLN A 122 13.22 -1.12 -18.61
N ARG A 123 14.04 -1.14 -17.53
CA ARG A 123 15.50 -1.19 -17.62
C ARG A 123 15.96 -2.51 -18.23
N ALA A 124 15.47 -3.65 -17.74
CA ALA A 124 15.79 -4.97 -18.25
C ALA A 124 15.43 -5.12 -19.73
N ARG A 125 14.28 -4.60 -20.13
CA ARG A 125 13.84 -4.57 -21.55
C ARG A 125 14.78 -3.73 -22.40
N ARG A 126 15.16 -2.53 -21.93
CA ARG A 126 16.04 -1.62 -22.67
C ARG A 126 17.45 -2.20 -22.88
N TYR A 127 17.98 -2.85 -21.88
CA TYR A 127 19.35 -3.37 -21.90
C TYR A 127 19.45 -4.87 -22.18
N GLN A 128 18.31 -5.53 -22.47
CA GLN A 128 18.23 -6.97 -22.71
C GLN A 128 18.92 -7.81 -21.64
N THR A 129 18.68 -7.46 -20.37
CA THR A 129 19.26 -8.12 -19.20
C THR A 129 18.25 -9.02 -18.51
N HIS A 130 18.72 -10.06 -17.85
CA HIS A 130 17.90 -10.93 -17.02
C HIS A 130 17.31 -10.17 -15.84
N LEU A 131 16.11 -10.55 -15.45
CA LEU A 131 15.44 -10.04 -14.25
C LEU A 131 14.60 -11.17 -13.67
N SER A 132 14.83 -11.53 -12.40
CA SER A 132 14.07 -12.58 -11.73
C SER A 132 13.29 -12.04 -10.55
N LEU A 133 12.06 -12.50 -10.38
CA LEU A 133 11.19 -12.19 -9.25
C LEU A 133 10.96 -13.43 -8.41
N CYS A 134 11.15 -13.31 -7.10
CA CYS A 134 10.78 -14.29 -6.10
C CYS A 134 9.65 -13.75 -5.21
N LEU A 135 8.57 -14.49 -5.05
CA LEU A 135 7.62 -14.32 -3.96
C LEU A 135 7.87 -15.41 -2.93
N MET A 136 8.17 -15.01 -1.71
CA MET A 136 8.49 -15.92 -0.59
C MET A 136 7.40 -15.82 0.46
N LYS A 137 6.70 -16.91 0.73
CA LYS A 137 5.65 -17.03 1.74
C LYS A 137 6.23 -17.65 3.01
N ILE A 138 5.96 -17.00 4.13
CA ILE A 138 6.35 -17.45 5.46
C ILE A 138 5.09 -17.94 6.17
N GLU A 139 5.06 -19.21 6.54
CA GLU A 139 3.97 -19.82 7.31
C GLU A 139 4.51 -20.29 8.66
N PHE A 140 3.69 -20.11 9.69
CA PHE A 140 4.01 -20.56 11.03
C PHE A 140 3.49 -21.99 11.18
N ASP A 141 4.34 -22.93 11.61
CA ASP A 141 3.88 -24.24 12.00
C ASP A 141 3.22 -24.13 13.37
N THR A 142 1.87 -24.16 13.36
CA THR A 142 1.05 -23.88 14.53
C THR A 142 0.66 -25.13 15.30
N ALA A 143 1.38 -26.23 15.16
CA ALA A 143 1.01 -27.49 15.81
C ALA A 143 0.85 -27.34 17.35
N ASP A 144 1.57 -26.39 17.98
CA ASP A 144 1.54 -26.22 19.45
C ASP A 144 1.40 -24.78 19.97
N THR A 145 1.46 -23.73 19.14
CA THR A 145 1.52 -22.37 19.68
C THR A 145 0.52 -21.43 19.00
N ARG A 146 -0.46 -20.95 19.74
CA ARG A 146 -1.34 -19.85 19.29
C ARG A 146 -0.56 -18.53 19.37
N LEU A 147 0.23 -18.21 18.33
CA LEU A 147 0.90 -16.94 18.24
C LEU A 147 -0.13 -15.81 18.10
N ASP A 148 0.00 -14.80 18.93
CA ASP A 148 -0.79 -13.57 18.80
C ASP A 148 -0.29 -12.71 17.62
N LEU A 149 -1.04 -11.66 17.28
CA LEU A 149 -0.73 -10.80 16.14
C LEU A 149 0.63 -10.10 16.32
N TRP A 150 0.94 -9.66 17.54
CA TRP A 150 2.19 -8.96 17.85
C TRP A 150 3.42 -9.89 17.70
N GLN A 151 3.30 -11.12 18.16
CA GLN A 151 4.36 -12.13 18.02
C GLN A 151 4.63 -12.43 16.55
N LYS A 152 3.56 -12.61 15.73
CA LYS A 152 3.71 -12.79 14.28
C LYS A 152 4.43 -11.63 13.61
N GLU A 153 4.07 -10.39 13.94
CA GLU A 153 4.73 -9.22 13.38
C GLU A 153 6.20 -9.11 13.82
N THR A 154 6.51 -9.44 15.06
CA THR A 154 7.91 -9.49 15.55
C THR A 154 8.75 -10.51 14.78
N ILE A 155 8.20 -11.67 14.48
CA ILE A 155 8.87 -12.69 13.65
C ILE A 155 9.05 -12.16 12.23
N MET A 156 8.02 -11.56 11.63
CA MET A 156 8.11 -11.00 10.27
C MET A 156 9.16 -9.88 10.19
N GLN A 157 9.30 -9.07 11.23
CA GLN A 157 10.38 -8.08 11.33
C GLN A 157 11.76 -8.75 11.36
N SER A 158 11.94 -9.80 12.16
CA SER A 158 13.20 -10.55 12.22
C SER A 158 13.53 -11.23 10.88
N VAL A 159 12.51 -11.74 10.17
CA VAL A 159 12.64 -12.27 8.79
C VAL A 159 13.12 -11.16 7.85
N SER A 160 12.48 -9.98 7.90
CA SER A 160 12.85 -8.85 7.03
C SER A 160 14.30 -8.41 7.23
N GLU A 161 14.78 -8.36 8.47
CA GLU A 161 16.20 -8.08 8.77
C GLU A 161 17.13 -9.13 8.18
N THR A 162 16.74 -10.41 8.29
CA THR A 162 17.55 -11.51 7.74
C THR A 162 17.63 -11.41 6.23
N LEU A 163 16.52 -11.14 5.56
CA LEU A 163 16.48 -10.95 4.11
C LEU A 163 17.34 -9.75 3.70
N THR A 164 17.14 -8.59 4.33
CA THR A 164 17.86 -7.34 4.01
C THR A 164 19.38 -7.50 4.13
N ARG A 165 19.86 -8.22 5.14
CA ARG A 165 21.31 -8.46 5.34
C ARG A 165 21.93 -9.42 4.32
N ASN A 166 21.09 -10.20 3.65
CA ASN A 166 21.55 -11.30 2.78
C ASN A 166 21.22 -11.12 1.29
N VAL A 167 20.58 -10.03 0.91
CA VAL A 167 20.40 -9.59 -0.48
C VAL A 167 21.41 -8.50 -0.82
N ARG A 168 21.62 -8.24 -2.10
CA ARG A 168 22.54 -7.19 -2.58
C ARG A 168 21.87 -5.82 -2.50
N SER A 169 22.65 -4.76 -2.50
CA SER A 169 22.14 -3.38 -2.52
C SER A 169 21.33 -3.04 -3.79
N CYS A 170 21.55 -3.76 -4.88
CA CYS A 170 20.79 -3.60 -6.12
C CYS A 170 19.52 -4.46 -6.18
N ASP A 171 19.37 -5.45 -5.28
CA ASP A 171 18.18 -6.26 -5.20
C ASP A 171 17.09 -5.44 -4.50
N LEU A 172 15.84 -5.57 -4.97
CA LEU A 172 14.70 -4.89 -4.35
C LEU A 172 13.97 -5.85 -3.42
N LEU A 173 13.63 -5.36 -2.25
CA LEU A 173 12.93 -6.13 -1.23
C LEU A 173 11.65 -5.40 -0.82
N GLY A 174 10.54 -6.11 -0.74
CA GLY A 174 9.25 -5.56 -0.32
C GLY A 174 8.38 -6.58 0.41
N ARG A 175 7.46 -6.07 1.22
CA ARG A 175 6.40 -6.87 1.83
C ARG A 175 5.14 -6.74 0.98
N CYS A 176 4.81 -7.80 0.24
CA CYS A 176 3.69 -7.80 -0.69
C CYS A 176 2.35 -8.16 -0.04
N ASP A 177 2.39 -8.93 1.05
CA ASP A 177 1.26 -9.33 1.88
C ASP A 177 1.74 -9.58 3.32
N PRO A 178 0.87 -9.74 4.33
CA PRO A 178 1.28 -9.97 5.70
C PRO A 178 2.30 -11.09 5.88
N GLN A 179 2.25 -12.13 5.04
CA GLN A 179 3.14 -13.29 5.09
C GLN A 179 3.96 -13.47 3.81
N ILE A 180 3.93 -12.53 2.85
CA ILE A 180 4.60 -12.67 1.56
C ILE A 180 5.61 -11.54 1.35
N PHE A 181 6.87 -11.93 1.20
CA PHE A 181 7.94 -11.03 0.78
C PHE A 181 8.21 -11.17 -0.72
N GLY A 182 8.38 -10.05 -1.38
CA GLY A 182 8.86 -9.98 -2.76
C GLY A 182 10.35 -9.66 -2.80
N VAL A 183 11.12 -10.39 -3.60
CA VAL A 183 12.52 -10.09 -3.87
C VAL A 183 12.72 -10.04 -5.38
N LEU A 184 13.16 -8.89 -5.87
CA LEU A 184 13.48 -8.71 -7.28
C LEU A 184 15.01 -8.69 -7.45
N PHE A 185 15.51 -9.50 -8.37
CA PHE A 185 16.92 -9.69 -8.66
C PHE A 185 17.27 -9.12 -10.04
N PRO A 186 17.70 -7.85 -10.14
CA PRO A 186 18.18 -7.29 -11.39
C PRO A 186 19.41 -8.04 -11.92
N GLN A 187 19.52 -8.16 -13.25
CA GLN A 187 20.65 -8.79 -13.94
C GLN A 187 20.97 -10.21 -13.43
N THR A 188 19.94 -10.96 -13.06
CA THR A 188 20.08 -12.28 -12.47
C THR A 188 19.14 -13.26 -13.17
N ALA A 189 19.71 -14.30 -13.78
CA ALA A 189 18.96 -15.40 -14.40
C ALA A 189 18.29 -16.28 -13.34
N ILE A 190 17.26 -17.01 -13.72
CA ILE A 190 16.39 -17.78 -12.83
C ILE A 190 17.15 -18.84 -12.02
N GLU A 191 18.14 -19.51 -12.60
CA GLU A 191 18.95 -20.54 -11.90
C GLU A 191 19.71 -19.93 -10.73
N LYS A 192 20.33 -18.76 -10.95
CA LYS A 192 21.09 -18.04 -9.94
C LYS A 192 20.16 -17.47 -8.87
N ALA A 193 19.00 -16.94 -9.28
CA ALA A 193 17.97 -16.47 -8.35
C ALA A 193 17.47 -17.62 -7.46
N ARG A 194 17.27 -18.83 -8.02
CA ARG A 194 16.87 -20.04 -7.28
C ARG A 194 17.89 -20.40 -6.19
N MET A 195 19.19 -20.34 -6.51
CA MET A 195 20.25 -20.60 -5.53
C MET A 195 20.19 -19.57 -4.38
N ILE A 196 19.99 -18.28 -4.70
CA ILE A 196 19.86 -17.22 -3.71
C ILE A 196 18.64 -17.47 -2.83
N CYS A 197 17.48 -17.77 -3.42
CA CYS A 197 16.24 -18.04 -2.68
C CYS A 197 16.37 -19.24 -1.74
N ASN A 198 17.01 -20.32 -2.17
CA ASN A 198 17.29 -21.49 -1.30
C ASN A 198 18.19 -21.11 -0.13
N ARG A 199 19.22 -20.30 -0.35
CA ARG A 199 20.08 -19.80 0.72
C ARG A 199 19.31 -18.91 1.70
N LEU A 200 18.49 -17.99 1.20
CA LEU A 200 17.64 -17.12 2.04
C LEU A 200 16.68 -17.96 2.90
N ARG A 201 16.00 -18.93 2.29
CA ARG A 201 15.14 -19.88 3.01
C ARG A 201 15.87 -20.56 4.16
N PHE A 202 17.01 -21.13 3.90
CA PHE A 202 17.84 -21.81 4.90
C PHE A 202 18.25 -20.87 6.06
N LEU A 203 18.68 -19.65 5.73
CA LEU A 203 19.09 -18.67 6.74
C LEU A 203 17.92 -18.22 7.63
N VAL A 204 16.75 -18.01 7.05
CA VAL A 204 15.57 -17.62 7.81
C VAL A 204 15.09 -18.75 8.71
N GLN A 205 15.02 -19.99 8.22
CA GLN A 205 14.63 -21.16 9.01
C GLN A 205 15.59 -21.38 10.19
N ASN A 206 16.88 -21.48 9.94
CA ASN A 206 17.85 -21.75 11.00
C ASN A 206 17.92 -20.67 12.08
N ARG A 207 17.67 -19.41 11.75
CA ARG A 207 17.70 -18.32 12.72
C ARG A 207 16.53 -18.43 13.71
N HIS A 208 15.35 -18.84 13.26
CA HIS A 208 14.16 -18.92 14.09
C HIS A 208 14.06 -20.24 14.86
N ASP A 209 14.43 -21.35 14.24
CA ASP A 209 14.51 -22.66 14.92
C ASP A 209 15.46 -22.62 16.14
N ALA A 210 16.59 -21.93 15.99
CA ALA A 210 17.59 -21.84 17.04
C ALA A 210 17.26 -20.86 18.18
N LYS A 211 16.45 -19.83 17.90
CA LYS A 211 16.25 -18.71 18.84
C LYS A 211 14.92 -18.76 19.58
N ASP A 212 13.86 -19.14 18.86
CA ASP A 212 12.51 -18.99 19.36
C ASP A 212 11.75 -20.32 19.47
N GLY A 213 12.33 -21.44 18.98
CA GLY A 213 11.70 -22.76 18.92
C GLY A 213 10.48 -22.80 17.98
N ILE A 214 10.33 -21.78 17.14
CA ILE A 214 9.20 -21.63 16.21
C ILE A 214 9.62 -22.11 14.84
N GLN A 215 9.03 -23.19 14.38
CA GLN A 215 9.29 -23.72 13.04
C GLN A 215 8.57 -22.86 11.99
N LEU A 216 9.36 -22.30 11.05
CA LEU A 216 8.84 -21.56 9.93
C LEU A 216 8.83 -22.44 8.67
N LYS A 217 7.66 -22.59 8.05
CA LYS A 217 7.52 -23.20 6.73
C LYS A 217 7.66 -22.10 5.69
N ILE A 218 8.62 -22.27 4.77
CA ILE A 218 8.92 -21.25 3.76
C ILE A 218 8.79 -21.87 2.37
N ALA A 219 7.83 -21.37 1.61
CA ALA A 219 7.64 -21.66 0.20
C ALA A 219 8.04 -20.44 -0.64
N PHE A 220 8.50 -20.65 -1.87
CA PHE A 220 8.72 -19.57 -2.81
C PHE A 220 8.33 -19.93 -4.24
N GLY A 221 7.77 -18.94 -4.93
CA GLY A 221 7.51 -18.95 -6.36
C GLY A 221 8.50 -18.03 -7.06
N LEU A 222 9.17 -18.52 -8.10
CA LEU A 222 10.22 -17.83 -8.82
C LEU A 222 9.87 -17.71 -10.29
N SER A 223 9.86 -16.49 -10.83
CA SER A 223 9.63 -16.22 -12.23
C SER A 223 10.72 -15.33 -12.82
N GLU A 224 11.04 -15.52 -14.10
CA GLU A 224 11.99 -14.70 -14.83
C GLU A 224 11.26 -13.84 -15.85
N PHE A 225 11.63 -12.59 -15.93
CA PHE A 225 11.15 -11.67 -16.96
C PHE A 225 11.74 -12.04 -18.31
N SER A 226 10.87 -12.17 -19.32
CA SER A 226 11.28 -12.38 -20.72
C SER A 226 11.27 -11.05 -21.47
N PRO A 227 12.43 -10.53 -21.93
CA PRO A 227 12.47 -9.29 -22.71
C PRO A 227 11.72 -9.36 -24.03
N GLU A 228 11.60 -10.55 -24.62
CA GLU A 228 10.95 -10.79 -25.90
C GLU A 228 9.42 -10.71 -25.81
N GLN A 229 8.87 -11.04 -24.66
CA GLN A 229 7.45 -10.91 -24.37
C GLN A 229 7.20 -9.52 -23.81
N GLN A 230 6.13 -8.85 -24.26
CA GLN A 230 5.70 -7.55 -23.69
C GLN A 230 5.14 -7.74 -22.27
N GLU A 231 5.89 -8.42 -21.44
CA GLU A 231 5.47 -8.78 -20.09
C GLU A 231 5.40 -7.55 -19.20
N THR A 232 4.34 -7.45 -18.39
CA THR A 232 4.11 -6.38 -17.43
C THR A 232 4.41 -6.86 -16.01
N ALA A 233 4.62 -5.91 -15.06
CA ALA A 233 4.82 -6.26 -13.67
C ALA A 233 3.67 -7.10 -13.07
N PRO A 234 2.39 -6.81 -13.32
CA PRO A 234 1.31 -7.68 -12.87
C PRO A 234 1.42 -9.11 -13.40
N ALA A 235 1.72 -9.30 -14.69
CA ALA A 235 1.85 -10.64 -15.28
C ALA A 235 3.02 -11.43 -14.68
N LEU A 236 4.16 -10.76 -14.42
CA LEU A 236 5.30 -11.38 -13.73
C LEU A 236 4.95 -11.77 -12.30
N LEU A 237 4.20 -10.93 -11.57
CA LEU A 237 3.71 -11.21 -10.23
C LEU A 237 2.73 -12.38 -10.20
N GLU A 238 1.75 -12.42 -11.10
CA GLU A 238 0.77 -13.51 -11.20
C GLU A 238 1.45 -14.85 -11.47
N ARG A 239 2.43 -14.87 -12.36
CA ARG A 239 3.20 -16.08 -12.65
C ARG A 239 4.00 -16.56 -11.43
N ALA A 240 4.67 -15.65 -10.71
CA ALA A 240 5.37 -15.97 -9.48
C ALA A 240 4.40 -16.47 -8.39
N ALA A 241 3.21 -15.86 -8.27
CA ALA A 241 2.18 -16.26 -7.32
C ALA A 241 1.63 -17.66 -7.62
N GLY A 242 1.32 -17.97 -8.87
CA GLY A 242 0.87 -19.30 -9.29
C GLY A 242 1.91 -20.39 -8.98
N LEU A 243 3.20 -20.12 -9.21
CA LEU A 243 4.28 -21.03 -8.85
C LEU A 243 4.46 -21.17 -7.34
N LEU A 244 4.21 -20.12 -6.58
CA LEU A 244 4.21 -20.15 -5.12
C LEU A 244 3.10 -21.06 -4.59
N GLU A 245 1.88 -20.95 -5.10
CA GLU A 245 0.75 -21.78 -4.71
C GLU A 245 1.02 -23.26 -5.00
N GLN A 246 1.55 -23.60 -6.17
CA GLN A 246 1.94 -24.97 -6.52
C GLN A 246 3.01 -25.52 -5.58
N THR A 247 3.98 -24.72 -5.20
CA THR A 247 5.06 -25.11 -4.27
C THR A 247 4.50 -25.31 -2.86
N THR A 248 3.59 -24.47 -2.43
CA THR A 248 2.92 -24.59 -1.14
C THR A 248 2.12 -25.89 -1.07
N GLN A 249 1.31 -26.23 -2.08
CA GLN A 249 0.53 -27.46 -2.13
C GLN A 249 1.40 -28.72 -2.15
N SER A 250 2.49 -28.72 -2.91
CA SER A 250 3.37 -29.89 -3.03
C SER A 250 4.25 -30.15 -1.80
N SER A 251 4.57 -29.15 -1.01
CA SER A 251 5.32 -29.34 0.25
C SER A 251 4.44 -30.00 1.34
N TRP A 252 3.13 -29.75 1.35
CA TRP A 252 2.18 -30.33 2.30
C TRP A 252 1.86 -31.81 2.02
N LEU A 253 1.99 -32.25 0.78
CA LEU A 253 1.73 -33.65 0.40
C LEU A 253 2.91 -34.59 0.73
N LYS A 254 4.09 -34.08 1.01
CA LYS A 254 5.29 -34.87 1.35
C LYS A 254 5.48 -35.12 2.85
N GLU A 255 4.69 -34.47 3.69
CA GLU A 255 4.72 -34.61 5.17
C GLU A 255 3.54 -35.47 5.72
N LYS A 256 2.80 -36.14 4.85
CA LYS A 256 1.85 -37.23 5.21
C LYS A 256 2.45 -38.57 4.81
#